data_a2e30eac49d87a81650bb70b1c649fdf
#
_entry.id   a2e30eac49d87a81650bb70b1c649fdf
#
_cell.length_a   1.000
_cell.length_b   1.000
_cell.length_c   1.000
_cell.angle_alpha   90.00
_cell.angle_beta   90.00
_cell.angle_gamma   90.00
#
_symmetry.space_group_name_H-M   'P 1'
#
loop_
_entity.id
_entity.type
_entity.pdbx_description
1 polymer ?
#
loop_
_entity_poly.entity_id
_entity_poly.type
_entity_poly.pdbx_seq_one_letter_code
_entity_poly.pdbx_strand_id
1 'polypeptide(L)'
;MSFLFKYNEKLKFDTGNENYYELMKDGLLHFSKVITFITSPFLKVILNLNGVSYGKNVTVFGIPRIENKGSIKLGSNMRLISAKCGYNSGNLSGGVFLRTSKSGKITTGDEVYLNGTSIISEEEITLGNRIMIGANTVIMDTNSHNVPYKDRLKRWDKIIRKPVKIEDDVWIGANCFIMKGVIIGKGSIIGAGSVVIGEVKPYSIYAGNPAVFVKAIEEE
;
A
#
# COMPACT_ATOMS: atom_id res chain seq x y z
N MET A 1 -9.50 26.70 -21.03
CA MET A 1 -9.75 26.80 -19.59
C MET A 1 -11.14 27.29 -19.21
N SER A 2 -12.11 27.35 -20.14
CA SER A 2 -13.48 27.85 -19.86
C SER A 2 -14.60 26.79 -19.96
N PHE A 3 -14.29 25.53 -20.26
CA PHE A 3 -15.30 24.48 -20.46
C PHE A 3 -15.60 23.69 -19.17
N LEU A 4 -14.74 23.71 -18.19
CA LEU A 4 -14.91 22.99 -16.92
C LEU A 4 -15.73 23.79 -15.89
N PHE A 5 -15.87 25.09 -16.03
CA PHE A 5 -16.65 25.93 -15.11
C PHE A 5 -18.15 25.99 -15.40
N LYS A 6 -18.60 25.62 -16.61
CA LYS A 6 -20.02 25.63 -16.97
C LYS A 6 -20.80 24.36 -16.57
N TYR A 7 -20.13 23.31 -16.10
CA TYR A 7 -20.80 22.07 -15.67
C TYR A 7 -21.29 22.11 -14.22
N ASN A 8 -20.76 23.02 -13.42
CA ASN A 8 -21.13 23.13 -12.00
C ASN A 8 -22.40 23.96 -11.70
N GLU A 9 -22.95 24.69 -12.66
CA GLU A 9 -24.17 25.50 -12.43
C GLU A 9 -25.48 24.78 -12.71
N LYS A 10 -25.46 23.59 -13.33
CA LYS A 10 -26.71 22.85 -13.66
C LYS A 10 -27.06 21.70 -12.72
N LEU A 11 -26.24 21.38 -11.75
CA LEU A 11 -26.55 20.44 -10.67
C LEU A 11 -26.75 21.21 -9.37
N LYS A 12 -27.77 22.08 -9.30
CA LYS A 12 -28.41 22.41 -8.03
C LYS A 12 -29.14 21.14 -7.58
N PHE A 13 -28.41 20.19 -6.96
CA PHE A 13 -29.05 19.22 -6.09
C PHE A 13 -29.67 20.02 -4.96
N ASP A 14 -30.99 19.93 -4.86
CA ASP A 14 -31.76 20.44 -3.76
C ASP A 14 -31.19 19.86 -2.45
N THR A 15 -30.43 20.67 -1.71
CA THR A 15 -29.77 20.31 -0.47
C THR A 15 -30.76 20.17 0.70
N GLY A 16 -32.03 19.97 0.40
CA GLY A 16 -33.09 19.77 1.39
C GLY A 16 -33.06 18.44 2.14
N ASN A 17 -32.04 17.58 1.90
CA ASN A 17 -32.00 16.27 2.55
C ASN A 17 -30.58 15.83 2.91
N GLU A 18 -29.88 16.60 3.77
CA GLU A 18 -28.62 16.16 4.40
C GLU A 18 -28.81 14.78 5.07
N ASN A 19 -29.98 14.50 5.61
CA ASN A 19 -30.33 13.21 6.19
C ASN A 19 -30.31 12.05 5.17
N TYR A 20 -30.66 12.27 3.92
CA TYR A 20 -30.65 11.19 2.91
C TYR A 20 -29.22 10.82 2.47
N TYR A 21 -28.35 11.81 2.36
CA TYR A 21 -26.92 11.59 2.04
C TYR A 21 -26.19 10.85 3.17
N GLU A 22 -26.41 11.24 4.41
CA GLU A 22 -25.85 10.54 5.57
C GLU A 22 -26.45 9.14 5.71
N LEU A 23 -27.76 8.96 5.50
CA LEU A 23 -28.41 7.64 5.54
C LEU A 23 -27.90 6.70 4.43
N MET A 24 -27.67 7.20 3.21
CA MET A 24 -27.08 6.43 2.11
C MET A 24 -25.62 6.11 2.38
N LYS A 25 -24.88 7.03 2.93
CA LYS A 25 -23.48 6.87 3.33
C LYS A 25 -23.35 5.82 4.43
N ASP A 26 -24.21 5.89 5.44
CA ASP A 26 -24.28 4.90 6.51
C ASP A 26 -24.76 3.53 6.01
N GLY A 27 -25.74 3.50 5.10
CA GLY A 27 -26.21 2.27 4.45
C GLY A 27 -25.14 1.59 3.63
N LEU A 28 -24.39 2.33 2.79
CA LEU A 28 -23.25 1.82 2.02
C LEU A 28 -22.11 1.36 2.92
N LEU A 29 -21.85 2.09 4.00
CA LEU A 29 -20.84 1.71 4.99
C LEU A 29 -21.23 0.43 5.73
N HIS A 30 -22.50 0.29 6.13
CA HIS A 30 -23.04 -0.93 6.74
C HIS A 30 -23.00 -2.11 5.76
N PHE A 31 -23.41 -1.90 4.52
CA PHE A 31 -23.39 -2.93 3.49
C PHE A 31 -21.96 -3.41 3.19
N SER A 32 -20.99 -2.49 3.13
CA SER A 32 -19.58 -2.84 2.97
C SER A 32 -19.05 -3.64 4.18
N LYS A 33 -19.44 -3.29 5.40
CA LYS A 33 -19.09 -4.03 6.63
C LYS A 33 -19.70 -5.43 6.63
N VAL A 34 -20.95 -5.57 6.21
CA VAL A 34 -21.63 -6.89 6.12
C VAL A 34 -20.95 -7.77 5.07
N ILE A 35 -20.69 -7.25 3.87
CA ILE A 35 -19.95 -8.00 2.84
C ILE A 35 -18.58 -8.41 3.35
N THR A 36 -17.88 -7.51 4.00
CA THR A 36 -16.55 -7.82 4.58
C THR A 36 -16.63 -8.90 5.64
N PHE A 37 -17.62 -8.83 6.52
CA PHE A 37 -17.83 -9.84 7.56
C PHE A 37 -18.08 -11.23 6.94
N ILE A 38 -18.87 -11.29 5.87
CA ILE A 38 -19.20 -12.56 5.18
C ILE A 38 -17.99 -13.06 4.35
N THR A 39 -17.30 -12.18 3.62
CA THR A 39 -16.25 -12.59 2.68
C THR A 39 -14.88 -12.73 3.33
N SER A 40 -14.58 -11.99 4.39
CA SER A 40 -13.27 -11.99 5.06
C SER A 40 -12.82 -13.39 5.52
N PRO A 41 -13.66 -14.27 6.07
CA PRO A 41 -13.26 -15.64 6.41
C PRO A 41 -12.78 -16.44 5.21
N PHE A 42 -13.50 -16.36 4.07
CA PHE A 42 -13.10 -17.03 2.83
C PHE A 42 -11.80 -16.49 2.26
N LEU A 43 -11.60 -15.18 2.31
CA LEU A 43 -10.39 -14.52 1.82
C LEU A 43 -9.17 -14.84 2.70
N LYS A 44 -9.36 -15.10 3.99
CA LYS A 44 -8.31 -15.62 4.88
C LYS A 44 -7.82 -17.01 4.48
N VAL A 45 -8.69 -17.82 3.86
CA VAL A 45 -8.26 -19.11 3.30
C VAL A 45 -7.15 -18.91 2.26
N ILE A 46 -7.20 -17.86 1.45
CA ILE A 46 -6.15 -17.54 0.48
C ILE A 46 -4.82 -17.26 1.18
N LEU A 47 -4.84 -16.54 2.30
CA LEU A 47 -3.64 -16.29 3.11
C LEU A 47 -3.05 -17.61 3.62
N ASN A 48 -3.89 -18.45 4.19
CA ASN A 48 -3.48 -19.74 4.75
C ASN A 48 -2.93 -20.69 3.67
N LEU A 49 -3.62 -20.81 2.52
CA LEU A 49 -3.17 -21.65 1.40
C LEU A 49 -1.83 -21.20 0.82
N ASN A 50 -1.49 -19.94 0.95
CA ASN A 50 -0.19 -19.40 0.55
C ASN A 50 0.84 -19.35 1.70
N GLY A 51 0.58 -19.99 2.83
CA GLY A 51 1.51 -20.06 3.96
C GLY A 51 1.83 -18.71 4.59
N VAL A 52 0.88 -17.77 4.54
CA VAL A 52 1.02 -16.46 5.19
C VAL A 52 0.63 -16.60 6.66
N SER A 53 1.52 -16.21 7.58
CA SER A 53 1.16 -16.06 8.99
C SER A 53 0.64 -14.65 9.24
N TYR A 54 -0.39 -14.51 10.08
CA TYR A 54 -0.99 -13.21 10.38
C TYR A 54 -1.56 -13.17 11.80
N GLY A 55 -1.59 -11.96 12.36
CA GLY A 55 -2.11 -11.69 13.70
C GLY A 55 -3.65 -11.64 13.76
N LYS A 56 -4.18 -11.05 14.83
CA LYS A 56 -5.62 -10.91 15.05
C LYS A 56 -6.21 -9.80 14.18
N ASN A 57 -7.52 -9.87 13.92
CA ASN A 57 -8.29 -8.80 13.25
C ASN A 57 -7.76 -8.38 11.87
N VAL A 58 -7.20 -9.29 11.09
CA VAL A 58 -6.82 -9.01 9.70
C VAL A 58 -8.09 -9.01 8.84
N THR A 59 -8.34 -7.89 8.18
CA THR A 59 -9.48 -7.69 7.30
C THR A 59 -9.02 -7.67 5.84
N VAL A 60 -9.68 -8.43 4.99
CA VAL A 60 -9.35 -8.52 3.57
C VAL A 60 -10.57 -8.12 2.74
N PHE A 61 -10.43 -7.11 1.89
CA PHE A 61 -11.45 -6.64 0.96
C PHE A 61 -11.05 -6.97 -0.48
N GLY A 62 -11.83 -7.82 -1.14
CA GLY A 62 -11.48 -8.33 -2.48
C GLY A 62 -10.37 -9.38 -2.42
N ILE A 63 -9.96 -9.89 -3.56
CA ILE A 63 -9.03 -11.02 -3.68
C ILE A 63 -7.60 -10.52 -3.80
N PRO A 64 -6.73 -10.70 -2.79
CA PRO A 64 -5.32 -10.40 -2.90
C PRO A 64 -4.62 -11.45 -3.77
N ARG A 65 -3.61 -11.04 -4.51
CA ARG A 65 -2.70 -11.96 -5.18
C ARG A 65 -1.49 -12.22 -4.28
N ILE A 66 -1.20 -13.49 -4.03
CA ILE A 66 -0.10 -13.89 -3.15
C ILE A 66 0.73 -14.97 -3.85
N GLU A 67 2.04 -14.72 -3.92
CA GLU A 67 3.04 -15.64 -4.45
C GLU A 67 4.15 -15.82 -3.39
N ASN A 68 3.87 -16.64 -2.38
CA ASN A 68 4.81 -16.84 -1.27
C ASN A 68 5.66 -18.10 -1.50
N LYS A 69 6.95 -17.86 -1.80
CA LYS A 69 7.99 -18.92 -1.88
C LYS A 69 8.98 -18.85 -0.71
N GLY A 70 8.92 -17.79 0.10
CA GLY A 70 9.77 -17.51 1.25
C GLY A 70 8.98 -17.39 2.53
N SER A 71 8.90 -16.20 3.09
CA SER A 71 8.17 -15.94 4.34
C SER A 71 7.36 -14.64 4.26
N ILE A 72 6.07 -14.71 4.62
CA ILE A 72 5.21 -13.55 4.79
C ILE A 72 4.60 -13.62 6.18
N LYS A 73 4.87 -12.60 7.01
CA LYS A 73 4.34 -12.45 8.36
C LYS A 73 3.65 -11.10 8.47
N LEU A 74 2.34 -11.12 8.68
CA LEU A 74 1.51 -9.94 8.83
C LEU A 74 1.13 -9.77 10.30
N GLY A 75 1.15 -8.54 10.79
CA GLY A 75 0.73 -8.21 12.16
C GLY A 75 -0.79 -8.28 12.37
N SER A 76 -1.24 -7.69 13.46
CA SER A 76 -2.65 -7.59 13.84
C SER A 76 -3.31 -6.31 13.35
N ASN A 77 -4.65 -6.27 13.33
CA ASN A 77 -5.46 -5.10 12.96
C ASN A 77 -5.16 -4.54 11.56
N MET A 78 -4.76 -5.41 10.65
CA MET A 78 -4.40 -5.02 9.29
C MET A 78 -5.62 -4.91 8.36
N ARG A 79 -5.47 -4.09 7.31
CA ARG A 79 -6.44 -4.01 6.21
C ARG A 79 -5.74 -4.22 4.87
N LEU A 80 -6.17 -5.24 4.13
CA LEU A 80 -5.73 -5.52 2.77
C LEU A 80 -6.87 -5.19 1.81
N ILE A 81 -6.77 -4.09 1.08
CA ILE A 81 -7.81 -3.59 0.19
C ILE A 81 -7.44 -3.93 -1.25
N SER A 82 -8.14 -4.91 -1.83
CA SER A 82 -7.94 -5.43 -3.19
C SER A 82 -9.13 -5.18 -4.11
N ALA A 83 -10.23 -4.63 -3.60
CA ALA A 83 -11.43 -4.39 -4.38
C ALA A 83 -11.63 -2.91 -4.67
N LYS A 84 -12.19 -2.60 -5.84
CA LYS A 84 -12.60 -1.24 -6.24
C LYS A 84 -13.94 -0.84 -5.58
N CYS A 85 -14.09 -1.07 -4.28
CA CYS A 85 -15.34 -0.78 -3.57
C CYS A 85 -15.04 0.06 -2.33
N GLY A 86 -15.86 1.08 -2.12
CA GLY A 86 -15.91 1.85 -0.89
C GLY A 86 -15.01 3.08 -0.85
N TYR A 87 -14.89 3.60 0.33
CA TYR A 87 -14.44 4.92 0.72
C TYR A 87 -13.01 5.32 0.29
N ASN A 88 -12.16 4.35 -0.07
CA ASN A 88 -10.75 4.57 -0.45
C ASN A 88 -10.46 4.15 -1.90
N SER A 89 -11.46 4.19 -2.75
CA SER A 89 -11.34 3.80 -4.13
C SER A 89 -10.63 4.84 -5.00
N GLY A 90 -9.53 5.40 -4.54
CA GLY A 90 -8.58 5.98 -5.47
C GLY A 90 -8.29 4.92 -6.51
N ASN A 91 -8.66 5.17 -7.74
CA ASN A 91 -8.55 4.35 -8.95
C ASN A 91 -7.54 3.18 -8.81
N LEU A 92 -7.95 2.08 -8.13
CA LEU A 92 -7.09 0.90 -7.98
C LEU A 92 -6.86 0.28 -9.34
N SER A 93 -5.62 0.21 -9.78
CA SER A 93 -5.19 -0.50 -10.98
C SER A 93 -5.13 -2.01 -10.75
N GLY A 94 -4.94 -2.44 -9.49
CA GLY A 94 -4.89 -3.84 -9.08
C GLY A 94 -5.22 -4.03 -7.60
N GLY A 95 -5.34 -5.29 -7.16
CA GLY A 95 -5.44 -5.64 -5.74
C GLY A 95 -4.09 -5.64 -5.04
N VAL A 96 -4.10 -5.93 -3.74
CA VAL A 96 -2.88 -6.17 -2.97
C VAL A 96 -2.12 -7.34 -3.59
N PHE A 97 -0.86 -7.15 -3.87
CA PHE A 97 0.04 -8.17 -4.39
C PHE A 97 1.23 -8.35 -3.44
N LEU A 98 1.36 -9.54 -2.87
CA LEU A 98 2.48 -9.92 -1.99
C LEU A 98 3.26 -11.04 -2.66
N ARG A 99 4.52 -10.79 -2.95
CA ARG A 99 5.40 -11.76 -3.59
C ARG A 99 6.70 -11.91 -2.83
N THR A 100 7.11 -13.15 -2.56
CA THR A 100 8.45 -13.47 -2.05
C THR A 100 9.16 -14.47 -2.96
N SER A 101 10.46 -14.30 -3.14
CA SER A 101 11.36 -15.35 -3.62
C SER A 101 11.62 -16.39 -2.51
N LYS A 102 12.40 -17.44 -2.77
CA LYS A 102 12.77 -18.43 -1.75
C LYS A 102 13.50 -17.82 -0.53
N SER A 103 14.29 -16.79 -0.73
CA SER A 103 14.99 -16.05 0.33
C SER A 103 14.25 -14.82 0.81
N GLY A 104 13.21 -14.39 0.06
CA GLY A 104 12.47 -13.17 0.34
C GLY A 104 11.63 -13.25 1.61
N LYS A 105 11.59 -12.15 2.34
CA LYS A 105 10.83 -12.00 3.57
C LYS A 105 10.01 -10.72 3.53
N ILE A 106 8.74 -10.81 3.90
CA ILE A 106 7.88 -9.66 4.16
C ILE A 106 7.41 -9.77 5.60
N THR A 107 7.70 -8.76 6.41
CA THR A 107 7.24 -8.69 7.79
C THR A 107 6.56 -7.35 8.02
N THR A 108 5.38 -7.37 8.62
CA THR A 108 4.70 -6.14 9.05
C THR A 108 4.41 -6.17 10.53
N GLY A 109 4.45 -5.01 11.16
CA GLY A 109 3.87 -4.77 12.47
C GLY A 109 2.35 -4.71 12.41
N ASP A 110 1.75 -4.15 13.46
CA ASP A 110 0.31 -4.01 13.64
C ASP A 110 -0.23 -2.74 12.98
N GLU A 111 -1.53 -2.73 12.67
CA GLU A 111 -2.25 -1.56 12.13
C GLU A 111 -1.69 -1.04 10.79
N VAL A 112 -1.30 -1.97 9.91
CA VAL A 112 -0.80 -1.61 8.57
C VAL A 112 -1.93 -1.73 7.54
N TYR A 113 -2.12 -0.66 6.76
CA TYR A 113 -3.17 -0.57 5.74
C TYR A 113 -2.57 -0.57 4.34
N LEU A 114 -2.86 -1.63 3.58
CA LEU A 114 -2.40 -1.83 2.21
C LEU A 114 -3.57 -1.59 1.25
N ASN A 115 -3.47 -0.59 0.39
CA ASN A 115 -4.52 -0.24 -0.57
C ASN A 115 -4.03 -0.50 -2.01
N GLY A 116 -4.36 -1.67 -2.57
CA GLY A 116 -3.84 -2.08 -3.89
C GLY A 116 -2.31 -2.09 -3.96
N THR A 117 -1.66 -2.25 -2.84
CA THR A 117 -0.20 -2.16 -2.69
C THR A 117 0.46 -3.42 -3.19
N SER A 118 1.54 -3.27 -3.96
CA SER A 118 2.41 -4.38 -4.37
C SER A 118 3.68 -4.39 -3.51
N ILE A 119 3.95 -5.51 -2.82
CA ILE A 119 5.18 -5.72 -2.06
C ILE A 119 5.91 -6.92 -2.65
N ILE A 120 7.11 -6.68 -3.18
CA ILE A 120 7.91 -7.68 -3.89
C ILE A 120 9.26 -7.82 -3.19
N SER A 121 9.47 -8.95 -2.52
CA SER A 121 10.69 -9.20 -1.76
C SER A 121 11.48 -10.39 -2.29
N GLU A 122 12.75 -10.14 -2.54
CA GLU A 122 13.77 -11.14 -2.84
C GLU A 122 14.81 -11.30 -1.70
N GLU A 123 14.82 -10.35 -0.74
CA GLU A 123 15.69 -10.36 0.43
C GLU A 123 14.87 -10.09 1.69
N GLU A 124 14.53 -8.82 1.99
CA GLU A 124 13.74 -8.48 3.17
C GLU A 124 13.04 -7.12 3.03
N ILE A 125 11.74 -7.10 3.30
CA ILE A 125 10.95 -5.88 3.44
C ILE A 125 10.26 -5.90 4.79
N THR A 126 10.57 -4.90 5.62
CA THR A 126 10.00 -4.73 6.96
C THR A 126 9.19 -3.44 7.04
N LEU A 127 7.95 -3.57 7.50
CA LEU A 127 7.07 -2.46 7.82
C LEU A 127 6.81 -2.47 9.34
N GLY A 128 6.94 -1.33 9.99
CA GLY A 128 6.61 -1.12 11.40
C GLY A 128 5.11 -1.11 11.67
N ASN A 129 4.70 -0.40 12.69
CA ASN A 129 3.30 -0.30 13.13
C ASN A 129 2.64 0.98 12.65
N ARG A 130 1.30 0.99 12.56
CA ARG A 130 0.48 2.18 12.23
C ARG A 130 0.89 2.84 10.92
N ILE A 131 1.04 2.02 9.88
CA ILE A 131 1.47 2.49 8.55
C ILE A 131 0.27 2.56 7.62
N MET A 132 0.14 3.68 6.91
CA MET A 132 -0.85 3.87 5.86
C MET A 132 -0.18 3.93 4.50
N ILE A 133 -0.57 3.05 3.58
CA ILE A 133 -0.05 3.03 2.23
C ILE A 133 -1.17 3.32 1.23
N GLY A 134 -1.01 4.42 0.51
CA GLY A 134 -1.93 4.87 -0.52
C GLY A 134 -2.00 3.94 -1.73
N ALA A 135 -3.06 4.14 -2.53
CA ALA A 135 -3.42 3.26 -3.63
C ALA A 135 -2.27 3.03 -4.63
N ASN A 136 -2.15 1.78 -5.10
CA ASN A 136 -1.22 1.38 -6.18
C ASN A 136 0.27 1.61 -5.89
N THR A 137 0.66 1.79 -4.64
CA THR A 137 2.07 1.95 -4.27
C THR A 137 2.82 0.62 -4.40
N VAL A 138 4.05 0.69 -4.91
CA VAL A 138 4.93 -0.46 -5.11
C VAL A 138 6.14 -0.35 -4.19
N ILE A 139 6.43 -1.43 -3.46
CA ILE A 139 7.60 -1.55 -2.58
C ILE A 139 8.41 -2.75 -3.06
N MET A 140 9.70 -2.54 -3.35
CA MET A 140 10.57 -3.61 -3.83
C MET A 140 12.00 -3.49 -3.30
N ASP A 141 12.58 -4.63 -2.94
CA ASP A 141 13.96 -4.74 -2.43
C ASP A 141 14.97 -5.20 -3.50
N THR A 142 14.57 -5.24 -4.75
CA THR A 142 15.33 -5.85 -5.86
C THR A 142 15.31 -4.99 -7.12
N ASN A 143 16.34 -5.11 -7.94
CA ASN A 143 16.34 -4.59 -9.31
C ASN A 143 15.57 -5.49 -10.29
N SER A 144 15.24 -6.72 -9.92
CA SER A 144 14.66 -7.77 -10.77
C SER A 144 15.53 -8.19 -11.97
N HIS A 145 16.52 -7.39 -12.36
CA HIS A 145 17.43 -7.64 -13.46
C HIS A 145 18.87 -7.23 -13.14
N ASN A 146 19.84 -7.85 -13.81
CA ASN A 146 21.22 -7.44 -13.72
C ASN A 146 21.42 -6.04 -14.31
N VAL A 147 22.27 -5.24 -13.66
CA VAL A 147 22.58 -3.87 -14.11
C VAL A 147 23.44 -3.86 -15.38
N PRO A 148 24.53 -4.68 -15.51
CA PRO A 148 25.31 -4.72 -16.73
C PRO A 148 24.46 -5.17 -17.93
N TYR A 149 24.44 -4.36 -18.99
CA TYR A 149 23.57 -4.60 -20.15
C TYR A 149 23.82 -5.94 -20.86
N LYS A 150 25.07 -6.43 -20.88
CA LYS A 150 25.46 -7.73 -21.49
C LYS A 150 24.84 -8.92 -20.75
N ASP A 151 24.51 -8.77 -19.47
CA ASP A 151 24.06 -9.85 -18.60
C ASP A 151 22.55 -9.83 -18.34
N ARG A 152 21.82 -8.78 -18.76
CA ARG A 152 20.39 -8.58 -18.41
C ARG A 152 19.48 -9.74 -18.79
N LEU A 153 19.73 -10.39 -19.92
CA LEU A 153 18.90 -11.48 -20.42
C LEU A 153 19.51 -12.87 -20.16
N LYS A 154 20.74 -12.95 -19.66
CA LYS A 154 21.47 -14.21 -19.62
C LYS A 154 21.63 -14.81 -18.23
N ARG A 155 21.58 -13.99 -17.18
CA ARG A 155 21.89 -14.41 -15.81
C ARG A 155 21.04 -13.68 -14.79
N TRP A 156 20.71 -14.40 -13.71
CA TRP A 156 19.92 -13.87 -12.57
C TRP A 156 20.74 -13.80 -11.28
N ASP A 157 22.04 -14.12 -11.36
CA ASP A 157 22.98 -14.25 -10.24
C ASP A 157 23.54 -12.92 -9.73
N LYS A 158 23.51 -11.87 -10.56
CA LYS A 158 24.04 -10.53 -10.23
C LYS A 158 22.96 -9.49 -9.97
N ILE A 159 21.76 -9.93 -9.65
CA ILE A 159 20.68 -9.02 -9.29
C ILE A 159 21.02 -8.35 -7.96
N ILE A 160 20.97 -7.02 -7.94
CA ILE A 160 21.19 -6.23 -6.73
C ILE A 160 19.92 -6.25 -5.90
N ARG A 161 20.06 -6.72 -4.66
CA ARG A 161 19.05 -6.71 -3.62
C ARG A 161 19.53 -5.86 -2.47
N LYS A 162 18.65 -5.15 -1.81
CA LYS A 162 18.94 -4.40 -0.57
C LYS A 162 17.66 -4.29 0.23
N PRO A 163 17.65 -4.67 1.51
CA PRO A 163 16.48 -4.60 2.35
C PRO A 163 15.79 -3.24 2.32
N VAL A 164 14.47 -3.24 2.47
CA VAL A 164 13.66 -2.03 2.64
C VAL A 164 13.10 -2.03 4.06
N LYS A 165 13.25 -0.91 4.76
CA LYS A 165 12.70 -0.71 6.09
C LYS A 165 11.80 0.52 6.11
N ILE A 166 10.57 0.35 6.57
CA ILE A 166 9.63 1.43 6.82
C ILE A 166 9.32 1.41 8.31
N GLU A 167 9.65 2.47 9.02
CA GLU A 167 9.46 2.54 10.46
C GLU A 167 8.00 2.86 10.84
N ASP A 168 7.72 2.97 12.13
CA ASP A 168 6.38 3.22 12.66
C ASP A 168 5.81 4.57 12.19
N ASP A 169 4.48 4.67 12.19
CA ASP A 169 3.73 5.92 11.97
C ASP A 169 3.94 6.58 10.60
N VAL A 170 4.39 5.82 9.59
CA VAL A 170 4.67 6.34 8.25
C VAL A 170 3.40 6.39 7.40
N TRP A 171 3.24 7.49 6.67
CA TRP A 171 2.21 7.61 5.63
C TRP A 171 2.85 7.73 4.24
N ILE A 172 2.52 6.79 3.36
CA ILE A 172 2.94 6.78 1.96
C ILE A 172 1.72 7.12 1.10
N GLY A 173 1.86 8.15 0.27
CA GLY A 173 0.84 8.56 -0.69
C GLY A 173 0.57 7.51 -1.77
N ALA A 174 -0.43 7.77 -2.61
CA ALA A 174 -0.78 6.88 -3.71
C ALA A 174 0.26 6.91 -4.85
N ASN A 175 0.36 5.81 -5.62
CA ASN A 175 1.21 5.68 -6.81
C ASN A 175 2.71 5.95 -6.54
N CYS A 176 3.19 5.63 -5.35
CA CYS A 176 4.60 5.74 -5.01
C CYS A 176 5.39 4.49 -5.39
N PHE A 177 6.69 4.67 -5.63
CA PHE A 177 7.66 3.58 -5.78
C PHE A 177 8.71 3.68 -4.69
N ILE A 178 8.76 2.66 -3.82
CA ILE A 178 9.77 2.55 -2.76
C ILE A 178 10.79 1.50 -3.22
N MET A 179 11.99 1.96 -3.51
CA MET A 179 13.01 1.15 -4.15
C MET A 179 13.89 0.44 -3.13
N LYS A 180 14.65 -0.54 -3.59
CA LYS A 180 15.59 -1.31 -2.77
C LYS A 180 16.54 -0.42 -1.96
N GLY A 181 16.83 -0.84 -0.72
CA GLY A 181 17.75 -0.16 0.18
C GLY A 181 17.19 1.11 0.82
N VAL A 182 15.90 1.40 0.64
CA VAL A 182 15.24 2.55 1.25
C VAL A 182 14.99 2.29 2.73
N ILE A 183 15.26 3.31 3.54
CA ILE A 183 14.83 3.39 4.95
C ILE A 183 13.92 4.62 5.05
N ILE A 184 12.67 4.42 5.47
CA ILE A 184 11.75 5.53 5.77
C ILE A 184 11.66 5.64 7.29
N GLY A 185 12.14 6.76 7.82
CA GLY A 185 12.17 7.04 9.25
C GLY A 185 10.76 7.27 9.82
N LYS A 186 10.64 7.01 11.11
CA LYS A 186 9.40 7.09 11.88
C LYS A 186 8.63 8.40 11.66
N GLY A 187 7.32 8.32 11.56
CA GLY A 187 6.42 9.48 11.48
C GLY A 187 6.53 10.29 10.18
N SER A 188 7.24 9.77 9.16
CA SER A 188 7.44 10.52 7.91
C SER A 188 6.30 10.35 6.92
N ILE A 189 6.19 11.28 5.99
CA ILE A 189 5.19 11.29 4.91
C ILE A 189 5.90 11.27 3.57
N ILE A 190 5.44 10.37 2.68
CA ILE A 190 5.83 10.36 1.27
C ILE A 190 4.67 10.89 0.43
N GLY A 191 4.89 12.00 -0.27
CA GLY A 191 3.91 12.59 -1.18
C GLY A 191 3.53 11.64 -2.32
N ALA A 192 2.27 11.70 -2.77
CA ALA A 192 1.78 10.85 -3.84
C ALA A 192 2.61 10.99 -5.14
N GLY A 193 2.75 9.89 -5.89
CA GLY A 193 3.51 9.85 -7.14
C GLY A 193 5.03 9.90 -6.98
N SER A 194 5.55 9.74 -5.77
CA SER A 194 6.99 9.84 -5.48
C SER A 194 7.75 8.56 -5.80
N VAL A 195 9.03 8.71 -6.19
CA VAL A 195 9.99 7.61 -6.33
C VAL A 195 11.08 7.77 -5.28
N VAL A 196 11.05 6.95 -4.24
CA VAL A 196 12.01 6.98 -3.14
C VAL A 196 13.17 6.03 -3.44
N ILE A 197 14.41 6.55 -3.45
CA ILE A 197 15.63 5.80 -3.79
C ILE A 197 16.71 5.85 -2.70
N GLY A 198 16.48 6.57 -1.61
CA GLY A 198 17.43 6.77 -0.52
C GLY A 198 16.74 6.83 0.82
N GLU A 199 17.47 7.31 1.82
CA GLU A 199 16.98 7.44 3.17
C GLU A 199 16.05 8.65 3.33
N VAL A 200 14.93 8.45 4.03
CA VAL A 200 13.99 9.47 4.48
C VAL A 200 14.16 9.66 5.98
N LYS A 201 14.49 10.88 6.37
CA LYS A 201 14.68 11.21 7.80
C LYS A 201 13.37 11.08 8.58
N PRO A 202 13.40 10.68 9.85
CA PRO A 202 12.21 10.67 10.69
C PRO A 202 11.50 12.03 10.72
N TYR A 203 10.19 12.01 10.92
CA TYR A 203 9.34 13.20 11.08
C TYR A 203 9.52 14.24 9.97
N SER A 204 9.52 13.77 8.72
CA SER A 204 9.74 14.65 7.58
C SER A 204 8.87 14.28 6.37
N ILE A 205 8.64 15.26 5.51
CA ILE A 205 7.91 15.09 4.26
C ILE A 205 8.90 15.05 3.11
N TYR A 206 8.79 14.00 2.29
CA TYR A 206 9.53 13.87 1.04
C TYR A 206 8.56 13.72 -0.13
N ALA A 207 8.87 14.30 -1.27
CA ALA A 207 8.02 14.18 -2.46
C ALA A 207 8.84 14.31 -3.75
N GLY A 208 8.27 13.80 -4.85
CA GLY A 208 8.83 13.95 -6.20
C GLY A 208 9.50 12.68 -6.76
N ASN A 209 10.11 12.81 -7.94
CA ASN A 209 10.85 11.76 -8.64
C ASN A 209 12.20 12.30 -9.17
N PRO A 210 13.33 11.99 -8.52
CA PRO A 210 13.41 11.29 -7.23
C PRO A 210 12.82 12.11 -6.07
N ALA A 211 12.36 11.43 -5.02
CA ALA A 211 11.81 12.09 -3.84
C ALA A 211 12.91 12.85 -3.09
N VAL A 212 12.62 14.09 -2.79
CA VAL A 212 13.52 14.99 -2.05
C VAL A 212 12.82 15.54 -0.81
N PHE A 213 13.60 15.99 0.16
CA PHE A 213 13.09 16.62 1.38
C PHE A 213 12.27 17.87 1.05
N VAL A 214 11.08 17.97 1.61
CA VAL A 214 10.19 19.14 1.49
C VAL A 214 10.22 19.97 2.76
N LYS A 215 9.92 19.36 3.90
CA LYS A 215 9.96 20.00 5.22
C LYS A 215 9.97 18.98 6.35
N ALA A 216 10.36 19.41 7.55
CA ALA A 216 10.14 18.68 8.79
C ALA A 216 8.64 18.71 9.18
N ILE A 217 8.21 17.70 9.94
CA ILE A 217 6.90 17.67 10.60
C ILE A 217 7.15 18.15 12.02
N GLU A 218 6.54 19.28 12.39
CA GLU A 218 6.56 19.79 13.75
C GLU A 218 5.54 19.01 14.58
N GLU A 219 5.91 18.59 15.80
CA GLU A 219 4.97 18.08 16.79
C GLU A 219 4.21 19.31 17.35
N GLU A 220 2.88 19.32 17.18
CA GLU A 220 1.98 20.27 17.83
C GLU A 220 1.76 19.92 19.30
#